data_b499279b597d03a498690961629aeaf6
#
_entry.id   b499279b597d03a498690961629aeaf6
#
_cell.length_a   1.000
_cell.length_b   1.000
_cell.length_c   1.000
_cell.angle_alpha   90.00
_cell.angle_beta   90.00
_cell.angle_gamma   90.00
#
_symmetry.space_group_name_H-M   'P 1'
#
loop_
_entity.id
_entity.type
_entity.pdbx_description
1 polymer ?
#
loop_
_entity_poly.entity_id
_entity_poly.type
_entity_poly.pdbx_seq_one_letter_code
_entity_poly.pdbx_strand_id
1 'polypeptide(L)'
;MPGVDLLHARYLHKSFSRHTHESFVFAAITEGVEAFHYGSDLVHAGPGQIALVNPDTPHTGHAGVPEGWTYRTIYPDPELIRSIADDTLALRGDVGFTQPVVDDPYAARLVVAVHRAAEEGNALAADSLLRLVTARLLRSHGGRVASAAPRAAGARDAARARAVLEERMADPPTLERLAAELGTSPFALLRAFRTAYGMPPHTWLTDARVRRARRLLDAGLPPAEAAVAVGFTDQPHLNRHFTRSVGVPPGAYQRGKSR
;
A
#
# COMPACT_ATOMS: atom_id res chain seq x y z
N MET A 1 16.00 7.92 3.47
CA MET A 1 16.34 6.49 3.73
C MET A 1 15.97 5.71 2.46
N PRO A 2 16.89 4.99 1.82
CA PRO A 2 16.54 4.15 0.67
C PRO A 2 15.49 3.10 1.05
N GLY A 3 14.51 2.84 0.14
CA GLY A 3 13.46 1.84 0.37
C GLY A 3 12.41 2.20 1.43
N VAL A 4 12.29 3.48 1.81
CA VAL A 4 11.34 3.92 2.82
C VAL A 4 10.74 5.26 2.45
N ASP A 5 9.42 5.32 2.34
CA ASP A 5 8.67 6.56 2.27
C ASP A 5 8.05 6.90 3.62
N LEU A 6 7.96 8.20 3.91
CA LEU A 6 7.33 8.73 5.12
C LEU A 6 6.17 9.64 4.73
N LEU A 7 5.05 9.51 5.44
CA LEU A 7 3.89 10.38 5.27
C LEU A 7 3.38 10.85 6.63
N HIS A 8 3.32 12.18 6.81
CA HIS A 8 2.59 12.82 7.90
C HIS A 8 1.37 13.54 7.32
N ALA A 9 0.18 13.17 7.73
CA ALA A 9 -1.04 13.77 7.20
C ALA A 9 -2.15 13.85 8.25
N ARG A 10 -3.03 14.84 8.04
CA ARG A 10 -4.30 15.01 8.76
C ARG A 10 -5.43 15.04 7.73
N TYR A 11 -6.44 14.23 7.97
CA TYR A 11 -7.62 14.12 7.11
C TYR A 11 -8.90 14.28 7.94
N LEU A 12 -9.80 15.18 7.51
CA LEU A 12 -11.11 15.39 8.12
C LEU A 12 -12.20 14.58 7.41
N HIS A 13 -12.30 14.75 6.09
CA HIS A 13 -13.36 14.16 5.27
C HIS A 13 -12.85 13.30 4.12
N LYS A 14 -11.55 12.97 4.14
CA LYS A 14 -10.93 12.15 3.10
C LYS A 14 -11.42 10.72 3.19
N SER A 15 -11.74 10.14 2.05
CA SER A 15 -11.95 8.71 1.90
C SER A 15 -11.02 8.18 0.83
N PHE A 16 -10.27 7.14 1.17
CA PHE A 16 -9.45 6.38 0.25
C PHE A 16 -10.27 5.20 -0.27
N SER A 17 -10.41 5.12 -1.59
CA SER A 17 -11.02 3.94 -2.22
C SER A 17 -10.13 2.72 -1.99
N ARG A 18 -10.66 1.53 -2.22
CA ARG A 18 -9.90 0.28 -2.10
C ARG A 18 -8.68 0.32 -3.01
N HIS A 19 -7.51 0.15 -2.41
CA HIS A 19 -6.18 0.21 -3.05
C HIS A 19 -5.21 -0.73 -2.35
N THR A 20 -4.00 -0.86 -2.88
CA THR A 20 -2.91 -1.64 -2.32
C THR A 20 -1.63 -0.83 -2.27
N HIS A 21 -0.66 -1.28 -1.49
CA HIS A 21 0.72 -0.78 -1.50
C HIS A 21 1.69 -1.93 -1.83
N GLU A 22 2.79 -1.64 -2.50
CA GLU A 22 3.88 -2.60 -2.73
C GLU A 22 4.78 -2.74 -1.48
N SER A 23 4.72 -1.74 -0.60
CA SER A 23 5.41 -1.68 0.70
C SER A 23 4.50 -2.15 1.84
N PHE A 24 5.09 -2.44 2.98
CA PHE A 24 4.34 -2.48 4.23
C PHE A 24 3.83 -1.09 4.61
N VAL A 25 2.84 -1.04 5.49
CA VAL A 25 2.33 0.21 6.07
C VAL A 25 2.38 0.09 7.59
N PHE A 26 3.07 1.03 8.24
CA PHE A 26 3.09 1.22 9.70
C PHE A 26 2.54 2.60 9.99
N ALA A 27 1.24 2.71 10.22
CA ALA A 27 0.56 3.98 10.44
C ALA A 27 0.25 4.18 11.93
N ALA A 28 1.05 4.97 12.62
CA ALA A 28 0.80 5.36 14.00
C ALA A 28 -0.23 6.49 14.05
N ILE A 29 -1.38 6.22 14.64
CA ILE A 29 -2.43 7.23 14.83
C ILE A 29 -2.03 8.13 16.00
N THR A 30 -2.01 9.44 15.74
CA THR A 30 -1.64 10.45 16.76
C THR A 30 -2.84 11.20 17.29
N GLU A 31 -3.87 11.41 16.47
CA GLU A 31 -5.12 12.10 16.83
C GLU A 31 -6.30 11.48 16.06
N GLY A 32 -7.49 11.54 16.66
CA GLY A 32 -8.72 11.07 16.04
C GLY A 32 -8.76 9.56 15.82
N VAL A 33 -9.55 9.10 14.85
CA VAL A 33 -9.71 7.66 14.55
C VAL A 33 -9.70 7.45 13.05
N GLU A 34 -8.85 6.57 12.57
CA GLU A 34 -8.94 6.01 11.22
C GLU A 34 -9.84 4.78 11.24
N ALA A 35 -10.76 4.70 10.29
CA ALA A 35 -11.55 3.50 9.99
C ALA A 35 -11.20 3.00 8.60
N PHE A 36 -10.99 1.69 8.45
CA PHE A 36 -10.63 1.11 7.16
C PHE A 36 -11.14 -0.33 7.02
N HIS A 37 -11.53 -0.69 5.80
CA HIS A 37 -11.81 -2.08 5.49
C HIS A 37 -10.51 -2.83 5.22
N TYR A 38 -10.33 -3.94 5.93
CA TYR A 38 -9.25 -4.91 5.73
C TYR A 38 -9.86 -6.27 5.44
N GLY A 39 -9.74 -6.74 4.20
CA GLY A 39 -10.55 -7.88 3.77
C GLY A 39 -12.06 -7.56 3.78
N SER A 40 -12.83 -8.31 4.57
CA SER A 40 -14.27 -8.10 4.80
C SER A 40 -14.56 -7.21 6.01
N ASP A 41 -13.60 -7.04 6.91
CA ASP A 41 -13.83 -6.44 8.23
C ASP A 41 -13.60 -4.93 8.18
N LEU A 42 -14.43 -4.19 8.91
CA LEU A 42 -14.21 -2.79 9.20
C LEU A 42 -13.47 -2.70 10.54
N VAL A 43 -12.27 -2.12 10.52
CA VAL A 43 -11.44 -1.95 11.70
C VAL A 43 -11.20 -0.47 11.98
N HIS A 44 -10.89 -0.16 13.23
CA HIS A 44 -10.64 1.20 13.71
C HIS A 44 -9.30 1.25 14.41
N ALA A 45 -8.55 2.31 14.16
CA ALA A 45 -7.30 2.60 14.85
C ALA A 45 -7.37 4.01 15.45
N GLY A 46 -7.13 4.11 16.75
CA GLY A 46 -7.10 5.36 17.51
C GLY A 46 -5.70 5.74 18.00
N PRO A 47 -5.57 6.83 18.75
CA PRO A 47 -4.29 7.33 19.25
C PRO A 47 -3.53 6.28 20.06
N GLY A 48 -2.24 6.12 19.75
CA GLY A 48 -1.36 5.12 20.37
C GLY A 48 -1.41 3.73 19.71
N GLN A 49 -2.39 3.49 18.84
CA GLN A 49 -2.47 2.28 18.01
C GLN A 49 -1.73 2.47 16.68
N ILE A 50 -1.38 1.34 16.08
CA ILE A 50 -0.75 1.29 14.75
C ILE A 50 -1.63 0.47 13.82
N ALA A 51 -2.00 1.06 12.68
CA ALA A 51 -2.54 0.29 11.57
C ALA A 51 -1.39 -0.34 10.80
N LEU A 52 -1.50 -1.66 10.56
CA LEU A 52 -0.51 -2.49 9.89
C LEU A 52 -1.12 -3.08 8.62
N VAL A 53 -0.51 -2.80 7.47
CA VAL A 53 -0.95 -3.39 6.20
C VAL A 53 0.22 -4.08 5.55
N ASN A 54 0.01 -5.33 5.14
CA ASN A 54 1.00 -6.09 4.38
C ASN A 54 1.00 -5.65 2.90
N PRO A 55 2.10 -5.85 2.18
CA PRO A 55 2.15 -5.61 0.75
C PRO A 55 1.03 -6.29 -0.01
N ASP A 56 0.56 -5.66 -1.07
CA ASP A 56 -0.50 -6.13 -1.97
C ASP A 56 -1.86 -6.44 -1.29
N THR A 57 -2.04 -6.05 -0.01
CA THR A 57 -3.30 -6.28 0.71
C THR A 57 -4.29 -5.15 0.44
N PRO A 58 -5.46 -5.45 -0.17
CA PRO A 58 -6.47 -4.45 -0.48
C PRO A 58 -7.14 -3.89 0.79
N HIS A 59 -7.12 -2.57 0.92
CA HIS A 59 -7.76 -1.87 2.03
C HIS A 59 -8.34 -0.52 1.59
N THR A 60 -9.13 0.10 2.46
CA THR A 60 -9.67 1.46 2.29
C THR A 60 -9.09 2.36 3.38
N GLY A 61 -9.60 3.59 3.52
CA GLY A 61 -9.29 4.48 4.65
C GLY A 61 -10.28 5.63 4.69
N HIS A 62 -10.84 5.94 5.85
CA HIS A 62 -11.71 7.09 6.06
C HIS A 62 -11.72 7.52 7.53
N ALA A 63 -12.29 8.68 7.81
CA ALA A 63 -12.49 9.14 9.18
C ALA A 63 -13.46 8.22 9.94
N GLY A 64 -13.02 7.70 11.08
CA GLY A 64 -13.87 6.92 11.99
C GLY A 64 -14.66 7.80 12.97
N VAL A 65 -14.29 9.10 13.06
CA VAL A 65 -14.94 10.12 13.89
C VAL A 65 -15.02 11.44 13.12
N PRO A 66 -15.95 12.37 13.47
CA PRO A 66 -16.13 13.64 12.74
C PRO A 66 -14.87 14.53 12.74
N GLU A 67 -14.04 14.44 13.76
CA GLU A 67 -12.78 15.20 13.93
C GLU A 67 -11.69 14.73 12.96
N GLY A 68 -11.91 13.63 12.23
CA GLY A 68 -10.96 13.03 11.33
C GLY A 68 -9.89 12.24 12.04
N TRP A 69 -8.72 12.14 11.42
CA TRP A 69 -7.55 11.50 12.03
C TRP A 69 -6.25 12.17 11.58
N THR A 70 -5.24 12.05 12.42
CA THR A 70 -3.85 12.41 12.12
C THR A 70 -2.99 11.18 12.32
N TYR A 71 -2.10 10.91 11.37
CA TYR A 71 -1.17 9.80 11.49
C TYR A 71 0.23 10.16 10.99
N ARG A 72 1.21 9.40 11.46
CA ARG A 72 2.55 9.32 10.88
C ARG A 72 2.75 7.90 10.37
N THR A 73 3.01 7.78 9.08
CA THR A 73 3.09 6.49 8.40
C THR A 73 4.47 6.27 7.81
N ILE A 74 5.00 5.08 8.02
CA ILE A 74 6.22 4.58 7.38
C ILE A 74 5.80 3.53 6.35
N TYR A 75 6.37 3.59 5.15
CA TYR A 75 6.18 2.63 4.07
C TYR A 75 7.51 1.92 3.78
N PRO A 76 7.91 0.90 4.55
CA PRO A 76 9.14 0.17 4.30
C PRO A 76 8.95 -0.87 3.21
N ASP A 77 9.96 -1.01 2.35
CA ASP A 77 9.98 -2.03 1.30
C ASP A 77 10.04 -3.45 1.90
N PRO A 78 9.45 -4.46 1.23
CA PRO A 78 9.49 -5.85 1.67
C PRO A 78 10.91 -6.40 1.85
N GLU A 79 11.87 -5.97 1.04
CA GLU A 79 13.27 -6.39 1.15
C GLU A 79 13.92 -5.90 2.44
N LEU A 80 13.65 -4.65 2.82
CA LEU A 80 14.13 -4.09 4.09
C LEU A 80 13.54 -4.85 5.29
N ILE A 81 12.23 -5.12 5.27
CA ILE A 81 11.57 -5.88 6.33
C ILE A 81 12.16 -7.29 6.44
N ARG A 82 12.40 -7.96 5.31
CA ARG A 82 13.02 -9.29 5.27
C ARG A 82 14.44 -9.26 5.85
N SER A 83 15.26 -8.29 5.44
CA SER A 83 16.62 -8.13 5.98
C SER A 83 16.60 -7.98 7.51
N ILE A 84 15.70 -7.13 8.04
CA ILE A 84 15.59 -6.94 9.49
C ILE A 84 15.09 -8.22 10.20
N ALA A 85 14.16 -8.95 9.59
CA ALA A 85 13.66 -10.21 10.15
C ALA A 85 14.73 -11.29 10.21
N ASP A 86 15.53 -11.42 9.14
CA ASP A 86 16.64 -12.37 9.06
C ASP A 86 17.73 -12.06 10.12
N ASP A 87 18.06 -10.78 10.28
CA ASP A 87 19.09 -10.32 11.22
C ASP A 87 18.66 -10.45 12.70
N THR A 88 17.36 -10.31 13.00
CA THR A 88 16.90 -10.12 14.38
C THR A 88 16.08 -11.26 14.95
N LEU A 89 15.43 -12.07 14.13
CA LEU A 89 14.39 -13.00 14.58
C LEU A 89 14.57 -14.45 14.14
N ALA A 90 15.53 -14.75 13.27
CA ALA A 90 15.68 -16.04 12.61
C ALA A 90 14.36 -16.58 11.98
N LEU A 91 13.44 -15.68 11.65
CA LEU A 91 12.20 -16.00 10.96
C LEU A 91 12.49 -16.18 9.47
N ARG A 92 12.40 -17.42 9.00
CA ARG A 92 12.56 -17.74 7.57
C ARG A 92 11.19 -17.84 6.90
N GLY A 93 11.05 -17.23 5.73
CA GLY A 93 9.84 -17.28 4.88
C GLY A 93 9.10 -15.93 4.81
N ASP A 94 7.88 -15.97 4.29
CA ASP A 94 7.06 -14.76 4.15
C ASP A 94 6.60 -14.27 5.52
N VAL A 95 7.19 -13.17 5.94
CA VAL A 95 6.93 -12.50 7.23
C VAL A 95 5.93 -11.38 7.01
N GLY A 96 4.98 -11.23 7.91
CA GLY A 96 4.00 -10.15 7.86
C GLY A 96 3.17 -10.08 9.14
N PHE A 97 2.09 -9.34 9.08
CA PHE A 97 1.20 -9.08 10.21
C PHE A 97 -0.16 -9.75 10.00
N THR A 98 -0.67 -10.43 11.01
CA THR A 98 -1.99 -11.08 10.96
C THR A 98 -3.10 -10.16 11.49
N GLN A 99 -2.74 -9.19 12.33
CA GLN A 99 -3.67 -8.21 12.88
C GLN A 99 -3.48 -6.87 12.14
N PRO A 100 -4.56 -6.29 11.59
CA PRO A 100 -4.49 -5.00 10.88
C PRO A 100 -4.36 -3.80 11.82
N VAL A 101 -4.66 -3.95 13.10
CA VAL A 101 -4.48 -2.91 14.13
C VAL A 101 -3.87 -3.54 15.38
N VAL A 102 -2.87 -2.92 15.91
CA VAL A 102 -2.20 -3.35 17.16
C VAL A 102 -2.17 -2.22 18.17
N ASP A 103 -2.39 -2.55 19.42
CA ASP A 103 -2.23 -1.63 20.55
C ASP A 103 -0.80 -1.73 21.08
N ASP A 104 0.07 -0.88 20.56
CA ASP A 104 1.48 -0.80 20.97
C ASP A 104 1.92 0.68 21.01
N PRO A 105 1.61 1.40 22.11
CA PRO A 105 1.95 2.81 22.25
C PRO A 105 3.47 3.08 22.20
N TYR A 106 4.30 2.10 22.54
CA TYR A 106 5.75 2.26 22.43
C TYR A 106 6.20 2.21 20.97
N ALA A 107 5.71 1.25 20.19
CA ALA A 107 6.00 1.20 18.76
C ALA A 107 5.44 2.44 18.04
N ALA A 108 4.24 2.93 18.41
CA ALA A 108 3.68 4.17 17.87
C ALA A 108 4.60 5.37 18.12
N ARG A 109 5.15 5.51 19.33
CA ARG A 109 6.16 6.55 19.62
C ARG A 109 7.44 6.39 18.80
N LEU A 110 7.89 5.17 18.55
CA LEU A 110 9.05 4.93 17.69
C LEU A 110 8.78 5.35 16.23
N VAL A 111 7.58 5.09 15.68
CA VAL A 111 7.19 5.58 14.35
C VAL A 111 7.26 7.12 14.31
N VAL A 112 6.73 7.80 15.31
CA VAL A 112 6.82 9.27 15.42
C VAL A 112 8.27 9.74 15.52
N ALA A 113 9.12 9.02 16.27
CA ALA A 113 10.53 9.35 16.42
C ALA A 113 11.34 9.18 15.12
N VAL A 114 11.01 8.17 14.28
CA VAL A 114 11.59 8.02 12.93
C VAL A 114 11.31 9.26 12.09
N HIS A 115 10.06 9.72 12.07
CA HIS A 115 9.67 10.93 11.33
C HIS A 115 10.46 12.16 11.81
N ARG A 116 10.52 12.36 13.14
CA ARG A 116 11.25 13.47 13.72
C ARG A 116 12.73 13.45 13.34
N ALA A 117 13.38 12.31 13.47
CA ALA A 117 14.79 12.15 13.09
C ALA A 117 15.02 12.44 11.60
N ALA A 118 14.09 12.03 10.72
CA ALA A 118 14.15 12.31 9.30
C ALA A 118 13.93 13.81 9.00
N GLU A 119 12.97 14.46 9.65
CA GLU A 119 12.69 15.89 9.56
C GLU A 119 13.89 16.75 10.03
N GLU A 120 14.62 16.27 11.04
CA GLU A 120 15.86 16.89 11.57
C GLU A 120 17.10 16.59 10.72
N GLY A 121 16.99 15.80 9.64
CA GLY A 121 18.11 15.40 8.79
C GLY A 121 19.06 14.38 9.43
N ASN A 122 18.69 13.79 10.56
CA ASN A 122 19.50 12.80 11.27
C ASN A 122 19.26 11.38 10.70
N ALA A 123 19.93 11.10 9.58
CA ALA A 123 19.77 9.84 8.86
C ALA A 123 20.12 8.59 9.69
N LEU A 124 21.17 8.68 10.53
CA LEU A 124 21.56 7.57 11.39
C LEU A 124 20.51 7.25 12.45
N ALA A 125 19.96 8.28 13.10
CA ALA A 125 18.89 8.08 14.08
C ALA A 125 17.63 7.53 13.41
N ALA A 126 17.25 8.07 12.24
CA ALA A 126 16.08 7.62 11.50
C ALA A 126 16.19 6.14 11.11
N ASP A 127 17.33 5.70 10.57
CA ASP A 127 17.57 4.27 10.21
C ASP A 127 17.59 3.37 11.45
N SER A 128 18.25 3.79 12.52
CA SER A 128 18.32 3.01 13.76
C SER A 128 16.93 2.82 14.41
N LEU A 129 16.14 3.89 14.47
CA LEU A 129 14.77 3.85 15.00
C LEU A 129 13.84 3.02 14.12
N LEU A 130 13.99 3.11 12.79
CA LEU A 130 13.24 2.29 11.84
C LEU A 130 13.49 0.79 12.07
N ARG A 131 14.76 0.39 12.20
CA ARG A 131 15.12 -1.01 12.50
C ARG A 131 14.55 -1.44 13.84
N LEU A 132 14.63 -0.58 14.85
CA LEU A 132 14.10 -0.86 16.18
C LEU A 132 12.57 -1.07 16.18
N VAL A 133 11.79 -0.17 15.54
CA VAL A 133 10.33 -0.31 15.46
C VAL A 133 9.94 -1.52 14.64
N THR A 134 10.63 -1.77 13.51
CA THR A 134 10.38 -2.94 12.67
C THR A 134 10.63 -4.24 13.43
N ALA A 135 11.79 -4.38 14.08
CA ALA A 135 12.12 -5.56 14.86
C ALA A 135 11.14 -5.79 16.02
N ARG A 136 10.68 -4.70 16.68
CA ARG A 136 9.65 -4.79 17.71
C ARG A 136 8.32 -5.28 17.16
N LEU A 137 7.82 -4.64 16.09
CA LEU A 137 6.53 -5.01 15.48
C LEU A 137 6.56 -6.46 15.00
N LEU A 138 7.63 -6.89 14.35
CA LEU A 138 7.79 -8.27 13.90
C LEU A 138 7.84 -9.26 15.07
N ARG A 139 8.53 -8.93 16.17
CA ARG A 139 8.65 -9.81 17.33
C ARG A 139 7.35 -9.95 18.11
N SER A 140 6.61 -8.84 18.29
CA SER A 140 5.42 -8.80 19.12
C SER A 140 4.13 -9.11 18.35
N HIS A 141 4.07 -8.78 17.06
CA HIS A 141 2.85 -8.80 16.25
C HIS A 141 3.05 -9.47 14.89
N GLY A 142 4.30 -9.84 14.55
CA GLY A 142 4.62 -10.53 13.31
C GLY A 142 4.35 -12.03 13.39
N GLY A 143 4.18 -12.61 12.22
CA GLY A 143 4.00 -14.04 12.08
C GLY A 143 4.28 -14.49 10.66
N ARG A 144 4.21 -15.80 10.42
CA ARG A 144 4.21 -16.32 9.06
C ARG A 144 2.86 -15.98 8.43
N VAL A 145 2.88 -15.11 7.46
CA VAL A 145 1.73 -14.94 6.57
C VAL A 145 1.82 -16.00 5.48
N ALA A 146 0.73 -16.75 5.30
CA ALA A 146 0.67 -17.61 4.13
C ALA A 146 0.89 -16.72 2.92
N SER A 147 1.93 -17.03 2.13
CA SER A 147 2.09 -16.39 0.83
C SER A 147 0.73 -16.39 0.15
N ALA A 148 0.31 -15.23 -0.33
CA ALA A 148 -0.95 -15.09 -1.07
C ALA A 148 -0.92 -15.82 -2.42
N ALA A 149 -0.15 -16.92 -2.51
CA ALA A 149 -0.23 -17.84 -3.62
C ALA A 149 -1.63 -18.46 -3.58
N PRO A 150 -2.47 -18.11 -4.54
CA PRO A 150 -3.88 -18.47 -4.54
C PRO A 150 -4.00 -20.00 -4.66
N ARG A 151 -4.43 -20.65 -3.58
CA ARG A 151 -4.77 -22.10 -3.59
C ARG A 151 -6.20 -22.38 -4.02
N ALA A 152 -6.98 -21.34 -4.32
CA ALA A 152 -8.37 -21.47 -4.77
C ALA A 152 -8.47 -21.91 -6.24
N ALA A 153 -9.58 -22.55 -6.60
CA ALA A 153 -9.91 -22.82 -7.99
C ALA A 153 -9.87 -21.51 -8.80
N GLY A 154 -9.16 -21.51 -9.94
CA GLY A 154 -8.95 -20.33 -10.78
C GLY A 154 -7.78 -19.42 -10.37
N ALA A 155 -7.04 -19.76 -9.36
CA ALA A 155 -5.93 -18.97 -8.86
C ALA A 155 -4.79 -18.79 -9.86
N ARG A 156 -4.51 -19.83 -10.65
CA ARG A 156 -3.53 -19.74 -11.74
C ARG A 156 -3.99 -18.76 -12.82
N ASP A 157 -5.29 -18.78 -13.13
CA ASP A 157 -5.85 -17.88 -14.14
C ASP A 157 -5.86 -16.43 -13.65
N ALA A 158 -6.15 -16.20 -12.36
CA ALA A 158 -6.03 -14.89 -11.75
C ALA A 158 -4.60 -14.37 -11.79
N ALA A 159 -3.60 -15.19 -11.49
CA ALA A 159 -2.18 -14.82 -11.54
C ALA A 159 -1.72 -14.53 -12.99
N ARG A 160 -2.12 -15.35 -13.94
CA ARG A 160 -1.84 -15.11 -15.36
C ARG A 160 -2.53 -13.84 -15.87
N ALA A 161 -3.78 -13.62 -15.47
CA ALA A 161 -4.50 -12.39 -15.80
C ALA A 161 -3.78 -11.14 -15.25
N ARG A 162 -3.32 -11.19 -13.99
CA ARG A 162 -2.51 -10.13 -13.41
C ARG A 162 -1.26 -9.84 -14.24
N ALA A 163 -0.50 -10.87 -14.61
CA ALA A 163 0.71 -10.71 -15.42
C ALA A 163 0.42 -10.05 -16.77
N VAL A 164 -0.64 -10.47 -17.48
CA VAL A 164 -1.06 -9.86 -18.76
C VAL A 164 -1.46 -8.39 -18.57
N LEU A 165 -2.18 -8.05 -17.49
CA LEU A 165 -2.58 -6.69 -17.17
C LEU A 165 -1.38 -5.80 -16.79
N GLU A 166 -0.37 -6.35 -16.12
CA GLU A 166 0.88 -5.65 -15.83
C GLU A 166 1.68 -5.37 -17.10
N GLU A 167 1.84 -6.38 -17.96
CA GLU A 167 2.58 -6.27 -19.22
C GLU A 167 1.92 -5.30 -20.20
N ARG A 168 0.58 -5.38 -20.32
CA ARG A 168 -0.21 -4.54 -21.24
C ARG A 168 -0.94 -3.40 -20.52
N MET A 169 -0.30 -2.82 -19.51
CA MET A 169 -0.92 -1.83 -18.64
C MET A 169 -1.48 -0.62 -19.39
N ALA A 170 -0.78 -0.13 -20.41
CA ALA A 170 -1.20 1.04 -21.20
C ALA A 170 -2.37 0.70 -22.14
N ASP A 171 -2.38 -0.48 -22.73
CA ASP A 171 -3.40 -0.97 -23.67
C ASP A 171 -3.89 -2.37 -23.26
N PRO A 172 -4.69 -2.49 -22.18
CA PRO A 172 -5.14 -3.76 -21.65
C PRO A 172 -6.20 -4.42 -22.54
N PRO A 173 -6.25 -5.76 -22.60
CA PRO A 173 -7.33 -6.46 -23.27
C PRO A 173 -8.67 -6.24 -22.54
N THR A 174 -9.78 -6.38 -23.26
CA THR A 174 -11.11 -6.47 -22.63
C THR A 174 -11.19 -7.73 -21.76
N LEU A 175 -12.16 -7.76 -20.82
CA LEU A 175 -12.35 -8.93 -19.95
C LEU A 175 -12.61 -10.21 -20.75
N GLU A 176 -13.38 -10.10 -21.85
CA GLU A 176 -13.68 -11.22 -22.77
C GLU A 176 -12.42 -11.75 -23.44
N ARG A 177 -11.59 -10.84 -23.98
CA ARG A 177 -10.32 -11.23 -24.61
C ARG A 177 -9.36 -11.85 -23.59
N LEU A 178 -9.22 -11.24 -22.43
CA LEU A 178 -8.39 -11.76 -21.35
C LEU A 178 -8.83 -13.17 -20.92
N ALA A 179 -10.13 -13.39 -20.75
CA ALA A 179 -10.68 -14.69 -20.40
C ALA A 179 -10.46 -15.72 -21.52
N ALA A 180 -10.65 -15.34 -22.78
CA ALA A 180 -10.40 -16.21 -23.93
C ALA A 180 -8.91 -16.61 -24.04
N GLU A 181 -7.97 -15.67 -23.86
CA GLU A 181 -6.52 -15.94 -23.84
C GLU A 181 -6.12 -16.94 -22.73
N LEU A 182 -6.88 -16.96 -21.63
CA LEU A 182 -6.64 -17.83 -20.48
C LEU A 182 -7.43 -19.16 -20.53
N GLY A 183 -8.30 -19.34 -21.54
CA GLY A 183 -9.13 -20.53 -21.69
C GLY A 183 -10.24 -20.65 -20.62
N THR A 184 -10.75 -19.52 -20.12
CA THR A 184 -11.79 -19.47 -19.07
C THR A 184 -12.93 -18.57 -19.48
N SER A 185 -14.06 -18.60 -18.74
CA SER A 185 -15.16 -17.66 -18.97
C SER A 185 -14.90 -16.32 -18.27
N PRO A 186 -15.40 -15.17 -18.80
CA PRO A 186 -15.25 -13.88 -18.19
C PRO A 186 -15.74 -13.83 -16.73
N PHE A 187 -16.85 -14.51 -16.44
CA PHE A 187 -17.42 -14.55 -15.10
C PHE A 187 -16.57 -15.40 -14.13
N ALA A 188 -16.04 -16.53 -14.59
CA ALA A 188 -15.13 -17.35 -13.78
C ALA A 188 -13.83 -16.60 -13.48
N LEU A 189 -13.25 -15.92 -14.48
CA LEU A 189 -12.09 -15.08 -14.30
C LEU A 189 -12.34 -13.94 -13.31
N LEU A 190 -13.47 -13.23 -13.43
CA LEU A 190 -13.83 -12.14 -12.53
C LEU A 190 -13.92 -12.63 -11.08
N ARG A 191 -14.56 -13.76 -10.83
CA ARG A 191 -14.67 -14.36 -9.49
C ARG A 191 -13.29 -14.76 -8.95
N ALA A 192 -12.52 -15.49 -9.76
CA ALA A 192 -11.18 -15.94 -9.38
C ALA A 192 -10.26 -14.77 -9.04
N PHE A 193 -10.29 -13.72 -9.85
CA PHE A 193 -9.49 -12.52 -9.64
C PHE A 193 -9.90 -11.76 -8.36
N ARG A 194 -11.21 -11.60 -8.10
CA ARG A 194 -11.72 -11.01 -6.87
C ARG A 194 -11.35 -11.84 -5.63
N THR A 195 -11.41 -13.16 -5.74
CA THR A 195 -11.00 -14.05 -4.62
C THR A 195 -9.49 -13.95 -4.36
N ALA A 196 -8.67 -13.86 -5.42
CA ALA A 196 -7.22 -13.81 -5.29
C ALA A 196 -6.70 -12.43 -4.83
N TYR A 197 -7.29 -11.35 -5.35
CA TYR A 197 -6.78 -9.99 -5.16
C TYR A 197 -7.75 -9.03 -4.46
N GLY A 198 -8.87 -9.51 -3.96
CA GLY A 198 -9.84 -8.73 -3.19
C GLY A 198 -10.59 -7.65 -3.99
N MET A 199 -10.30 -7.49 -5.27
CA MET A 199 -10.93 -6.49 -6.16
C MET A 199 -11.01 -6.99 -7.60
N PRO A 200 -11.91 -6.44 -8.44
CA PRO A 200 -12.02 -6.85 -9.84
C PRO A 200 -10.81 -6.37 -10.67
N PRO A 201 -10.54 -7.01 -11.85
CA PRO A 201 -9.38 -6.71 -12.69
C PRO A 201 -9.20 -5.24 -13.05
N HIS A 202 -10.28 -4.54 -13.41
CA HIS A 202 -10.22 -3.13 -13.79
C HIS A 202 -9.84 -2.20 -12.64
N THR A 203 -10.32 -2.49 -11.42
CA THR A 203 -9.97 -1.73 -10.21
C THR A 203 -8.51 -1.96 -9.86
N TRP A 204 -8.08 -3.22 -9.92
CA TRP A 204 -6.70 -3.61 -9.70
C TRP A 204 -5.75 -2.93 -10.70
N LEU A 205 -6.12 -2.93 -12.00
CA LEU A 205 -5.32 -2.27 -13.04
C LEU A 205 -5.21 -0.75 -12.81
N THR A 206 -6.32 -0.11 -12.41
CA THR A 206 -6.31 1.32 -12.09
C THR A 206 -5.37 1.63 -10.93
N ASP A 207 -5.39 0.81 -9.90
CA ASP A 207 -4.49 0.92 -8.75
C ASP A 207 -3.02 0.68 -9.16
N ALA A 208 -2.75 -0.36 -9.94
CA ALA A 208 -1.41 -0.65 -10.48
C ALA A 208 -0.88 0.51 -11.37
N ARG A 209 -1.74 1.13 -12.17
CA ARG A 209 -1.40 2.33 -12.96
C ARG A 209 -1.01 3.51 -12.06
N VAL A 210 -1.75 3.74 -10.97
CA VAL A 210 -1.42 4.80 -10.02
C VAL A 210 -0.06 4.54 -9.35
N ARG A 211 0.21 3.31 -8.91
CA ARG A 211 1.51 2.93 -8.35
C ARG A 211 2.65 3.14 -9.36
N ARG A 212 2.46 2.70 -10.60
CA ARG A 212 3.46 2.91 -11.66
C ARG A 212 3.66 4.39 -11.98
N ALA A 213 2.58 5.19 -12.05
CA ALA A 213 2.66 6.64 -12.23
C ALA A 213 3.46 7.29 -11.10
N ARG A 214 3.24 6.87 -9.84
CA ARG A 214 4.01 7.36 -8.68
C ARG A 214 5.51 7.11 -8.86
N ARG A 215 5.94 5.91 -9.27
CA ARG A 215 7.36 5.62 -9.55
C ARG A 215 7.93 6.48 -10.67
N LEU A 216 7.15 6.76 -11.71
CA LEU A 216 7.58 7.64 -12.81
C LEU A 216 7.73 9.10 -12.34
N LEU A 217 6.82 9.58 -11.51
CA LEU A 217 6.91 10.91 -10.88
C LEU A 217 8.14 11.01 -9.96
N ASP A 218 8.43 9.96 -9.20
CA ASP A 218 9.62 9.86 -8.34
C ASP A 218 10.93 9.91 -9.17
N ALA A 219 10.89 9.36 -10.39
CA ALA A 219 11.98 9.44 -11.36
C ALA A 219 12.03 10.78 -12.13
N GLY A 220 11.16 11.74 -11.79
CA GLY A 220 11.16 13.09 -12.40
C GLY A 220 10.28 13.25 -13.63
N LEU A 221 9.56 12.22 -14.08
CA LEU A 221 8.71 12.32 -15.25
C LEU A 221 7.55 13.31 -15.00
N PRO A 222 7.24 14.24 -15.92
CA PRO A 222 6.10 15.16 -15.78
C PRO A 222 4.76 14.43 -15.62
N PRO A 223 3.80 14.95 -14.83
CA PRO A 223 2.51 14.28 -14.60
C PRO A 223 1.72 13.96 -15.86
N ALA A 224 1.78 14.79 -16.90
CA ALA A 224 1.11 14.55 -18.17
C ALA A 224 1.71 13.32 -18.89
N GLU A 225 3.03 13.24 -18.92
CA GLU A 225 3.75 12.12 -19.55
C GLU A 225 3.56 10.83 -18.75
N ALA A 226 3.63 10.92 -17.41
CA ALA A 226 3.35 9.78 -16.54
C ALA A 226 1.94 9.23 -16.76
N ALA A 227 0.92 10.09 -16.95
CA ALA A 227 -0.44 9.67 -17.24
C ALA A 227 -0.54 8.80 -18.49
N VAL A 228 0.03 9.26 -19.59
CA VAL A 228 0.02 8.55 -20.88
C VAL A 228 0.82 7.26 -20.80
N ALA A 229 2.01 7.31 -20.18
CA ALA A 229 2.91 6.16 -20.05
C ALA A 229 2.28 4.96 -19.31
N VAL A 230 1.34 5.21 -18.40
CA VAL A 230 0.65 4.15 -17.67
C VAL A 230 -0.76 3.83 -18.20
N GLY A 231 -1.21 4.49 -19.29
CA GLY A 231 -2.46 4.20 -19.96
C GLY A 231 -3.69 4.95 -19.42
N PHE A 232 -3.51 6.09 -18.75
CA PHE A 232 -4.60 7.05 -18.56
C PHE A 232 -4.77 7.90 -19.81
N THR A 233 -6.02 8.28 -20.11
CA THR A 233 -6.35 9.09 -21.29
C THR A 233 -5.63 10.44 -21.28
N ASP A 234 -5.52 11.04 -20.10
CA ASP A 234 -4.97 12.37 -19.89
C ASP A 234 -4.54 12.58 -18.42
N GLN A 235 -3.88 13.71 -18.16
CA GLN A 235 -3.48 14.09 -16.81
C GLN A 235 -4.67 14.31 -15.85
N PRO A 236 -5.79 14.95 -16.23
CA PRO A 236 -6.98 15.01 -15.38
C PRO A 236 -7.52 13.65 -14.94
N HIS A 237 -7.47 12.66 -15.83
CA HIS A 237 -7.85 11.28 -15.51
C HIS A 237 -6.91 10.68 -14.45
N LEU A 238 -5.60 10.78 -14.65
CA LEU A 238 -4.61 10.40 -13.63
C LEU A 238 -4.87 11.16 -12.32
N ASN A 239 -5.07 12.48 -12.36
CA ASN A 239 -5.27 13.30 -11.16
C ASN A 239 -6.40 12.77 -10.27
N ARG A 240 -7.55 12.41 -10.86
CA ARG A 240 -8.70 11.89 -10.12
C ARG A 240 -8.35 10.61 -9.35
N HIS A 241 -7.71 9.66 -10.03
CA HIS A 241 -7.35 8.37 -9.43
C HIS A 241 -6.19 8.50 -8.44
N PHE A 242 -5.16 9.24 -8.81
CA PHE A 242 -3.98 9.47 -7.98
C PHE A 242 -4.35 10.21 -6.67
N THR A 243 -5.10 11.30 -6.75
CA THR A 243 -5.54 12.03 -5.55
C THR A 243 -6.43 11.16 -4.65
N ARG A 244 -7.23 10.26 -5.25
CA ARG A 244 -8.08 9.34 -4.47
C ARG A 244 -7.24 8.31 -3.70
N SER A 245 -6.15 7.82 -4.27
CA SER A 245 -5.29 6.79 -3.68
C SER A 245 -4.17 7.38 -2.81
N VAL A 246 -3.55 8.47 -3.25
CA VAL A 246 -2.35 9.05 -2.62
C VAL A 246 -2.69 10.23 -1.68
N GLY A 247 -3.86 10.85 -1.86
CA GLY A 247 -4.30 11.95 -1.01
C GLY A 247 -4.03 13.33 -1.61
N VAL A 248 -3.02 13.46 -2.48
CA VAL A 248 -2.62 14.73 -3.13
C VAL A 248 -2.51 14.55 -4.65
N PRO A 249 -2.70 15.64 -5.46
CA PRO A 249 -2.51 15.55 -6.90
C PRO A 249 -1.05 15.21 -7.28
N PRO A 250 -0.80 14.56 -8.45
CA PRO A 250 0.54 14.17 -8.91
C PRO A 250 1.57 15.30 -8.90
N GLY A 251 1.20 16.49 -9.37
CA GLY A 251 2.12 17.63 -9.37
C GLY A 251 2.45 18.17 -7.98
N ALA A 252 1.53 18.10 -7.02
CA ALA A 252 1.82 18.44 -5.63
C ALA A 252 2.69 17.39 -4.97
N TYR A 253 2.43 16.11 -5.24
CA TYR A 253 3.26 14.99 -4.80
C TYR A 253 4.71 15.14 -5.25
N GLN A 254 4.93 15.40 -6.56
CA GLN A 254 6.26 15.55 -7.13
C GLN A 254 7.04 16.72 -6.52
N ARG A 255 6.39 17.89 -6.36
CA ARG A 255 7.03 19.07 -5.72
C ARG A 255 7.37 18.83 -4.25
N GLY A 256 6.59 18.03 -3.54
CA GLY A 256 6.87 17.68 -2.14
C GLY A 256 8.11 16.80 -1.96
N LYS A 257 8.47 16.01 -2.97
CA LYS A 257 9.69 15.16 -2.95
C LYS A 257 10.95 15.88 -3.45
N SER A 258 10.80 16.97 -4.19
CA SER A 258 11.94 17.74 -4.73
C SER A 258 12.51 18.76 -3.73
N ARG A 259 12.04 18.76 -2.50
CA ARG A 259 12.54 19.54 -1.39
C ARG A 259 13.19 18.62 -0.35
#